data_b631d5e2ee7404afc94070c20e58ba34
#
_entry.id   b631d5e2ee7404afc94070c20e58ba34
#
_cell.length_a   1.000
_cell.length_b   1.000
_cell.length_c   1.000
_cell.angle_alpha   90.00
_cell.angle_beta   90.00
_cell.angle_gamma   90.00
#
_symmetry.space_group_name_H-M   'P 1'
#
loop_
_entity.id
_entity.type
_entity.pdbx_description
1 polymer ?
#
loop_
_entity_poly.entity_id
_entity_poly.type
_entity_poly.pdbx_seq_one_letter_code
_entity_poly.pdbx_strand_id
1 'polypeptide(L)'
;MKKIVFFLSLVAISLTCRNMNAQTPYLGGSLTAAYNNYFKLDSHFLGGYEFNDKWAVGGGIGLDLTAYDGAVAAGFLAVYVRYTPWHNDVLFTDIKWRTETLIGNGASIDGADIGLCGSLRFRVNEHIDIFTDFLPLGVRYSGGDFYPLIGILCDGCSLGLHYRF
;
A
#
# COMPACT_ATOMS: atom_id res chain seq x y z
N MET A 1 11.86 7.89 23.42
CA MET A 1 12.96 7.36 22.59
C MET A 1 12.48 6.72 21.27
N LYS A 2 11.47 5.83 21.25
CA LYS A 2 11.00 5.16 20.00
C LYS A 2 10.53 6.13 18.88
N LYS A 3 9.88 7.24 19.23
CA LYS A 3 9.41 8.26 18.26
C LYS A 3 10.57 9.02 17.58
N ILE A 4 11.67 9.23 18.29
CA ILE A 4 12.86 9.93 17.77
C ILE A 4 13.62 9.04 16.79
N VAL A 5 13.73 7.74 17.05
CA VAL A 5 14.37 6.77 16.16
C VAL A 5 13.58 6.65 14.84
N PHE A 6 12.25 6.63 14.90
CA PHE A 6 11.40 6.62 13.72
C PHE A 6 11.56 7.89 12.87
N PHE A 7 11.58 9.06 13.51
CA PHE A 7 11.80 10.34 12.83
C PHE A 7 13.20 10.45 12.21
N LEU A 8 14.23 9.98 12.92
CA LEU A 8 15.61 9.95 12.42
C LEU A 8 15.78 8.97 11.25
N SER A 9 15.10 7.82 11.25
CA SER A 9 15.11 6.89 10.10
C SER A 9 14.43 7.49 8.88
N LEU A 10 13.33 8.22 9.05
CA LEU A 10 12.65 8.93 7.94
C LEU A 10 13.53 10.05 7.37
N VAL A 11 14.21 10.81 8.22
CA VAL A 11 15.15 11.85 7.83
C VAL A 11 16.40 11.26 7.14
N ALA A 12 16.93 10.14 7.65
CA ALA A 12 18.05 9.43 7.01
C ALA A 12 17.69 8.91 5.62
N ILE A 13 16.48 8.35 5.45
CA ILE A 13 15.97 7.93 4.13
C ILE A 13 15.84 9.13 3.21
N SER A 14 15.32 10.27 3.68
CA SER A 14 15.17 11.47 2.86
C SER A 14 16.52 12.13 2.47
N LEU A 15 17.54 11.98 3.30
CA LEU A 15 18.88 12.52 3.02
C LEU A 15 19.70 11.66 2.05
N THR A 16 19.49 10.33 2.06
CA THR A 16 20.12 9.44 1.08
C THR A 16 19.54 9.58 -0.33
N CYS A 17 18.34 10.14 -0.44
CA CYS A 17 17.68 10.36 -1.74
C CYS A 17 18.20 11.58 -2.51
N ARG A 18 19.04 12.44 -1.93
CA ARG A 18 19.49 13.70 -2.55
C ARG A 18 20.38 13.55 -3.81
N ASN A 19 20.90 12.35 -4.09
CA ASN A 19 21.82 12.10 -5.21
C ASN A 19 21.22 11.25 -6.35
N MET A 20 19.90 11.10 -6.40
CA MET A 20 19.26 10.24 -7.42
C MET A 20 18.65 11.10 -8.53
N ASN A 21 19.22 11.02 -9.72
CA ASN A 21 18.90 11.85 -10.89
C ASN A 21 17.56 11.55 -11.59
N ALA A 22 16.68 10.77 -10.99
CA ALA A 22 15.36 10.47 -11.56
C ALA A 22 14.35 10.31 -10.42
N GLN A 23 13.88 11.43 -9.87
CA GLN A 23 12.82 11.42 -8.86
C GLN A 23 11.51 11.81 -9.53
N THR A 24 10.62 10.85 -9.71
CA THR A 24 9.31 11.09 -10.30
C THR A 24 8.25 10.96 -9.21
N PRO A 25 7.57 12.05 -8.84
CA PRO A 25 6.41 11.98 -7.95
C PRO A 25 5.25 11.30 -8.66
N TYR A 26 4.44 10.57 -7.92
CA TYR A 26 3.20 10.00 -8.42
C TYR A 26 2.06 10.15 -7.41
N LEU A 27 0.87 10.24 -7.93
CA LEU A 27 -0.39 10.13 -7.19
C LEU A 27 -1.19 8.98 -7.77
N GLY A 28 -2.00 8.35 -6.94
CA GLY A 28 -2.80 7.24 -7.42
C GLY A 28 -3.90 6.85 -6.46
N GLY A 29 -4.57 5.80 -6.81
CA GLY A 29 -5.57 5.19 -5.97
C GLY A 29 -5.81 3.75 -6.38
N SER A 30 -6.40 2.98 -5.48
CA SER A 30 -6.85 1.63 -5.77
C SER A 30 -8.19 1.34 -5.12
N LEU A 31 -8.92 0.41 -5.73
CA LEU A 31 -10.12 -0.19 -5.18
C LEU A 31 -9.87 -1.69 -5.04
N THR A 32 -10.24 -2.23 -3.89
CA THR A 32 -10.20 -3.66 -3.63
C THR A 32 -11.61 -4.11 -3.30
N ALA A 33 -12.12 -5.09 -4.04
CA ALA A 33 -13.43 -5.68 -3.79
C ALA A 33 -13.25 -7.15 -3.40
N ALA A 34 -13.88 -7.56 -2.31
CA ALA A 34 -13.89 -8.93 -1.84
C ALA A 34 -15.30 -9.38 -1.47
N TYR A 35 -15.54 -10.68 -1.59
CA TYR A 35 -16.76 -11.32 -1.13
C TYR A 35 -16.42 -12.62 -0.39
N ASN A 36 -16.69 -12.63 0.91
CA ASN A 36 -16.55 -13.81 1.74
C ASN A 36 -17.67 -13.80 2.81
N ASN A 37 -18.87 -14.25 2.43
CA ASN A 37 -20.13 -14.16 3.21
C ASN A 37 -20.62 -12.71 3.43
N TYR A 38 -19.82 -11.70 3.23
CA TYR A 38 -20.15 -10.28 3.22
C TYR A 38 -19.36 -9.57 2.10
N PHE A 39 -19.88 -8.44 1.65
CA PHE A 39 -19.20 -7.61 0.67
C PHE A 39 -18.26 -6.63 1.38
N LYS A 40 -16.99 -6.60 0.95
CA LYS A 40 -15.97 -5.67 1.40
C LYS A 40 -15.50 -4.82 0.23
N LEU A 41 -15.40 -3.52 0.44
CA LEU A 41 -14.85 -2.59 -0.53
C LEU A 41 -13.84 -1.67 0.17
N ASP A 42 -12.58 -1.76 -0.21
CA ASP A 42 -11.53 -0.88 0.26
C ASP A 42 -11.17 0.13 -0.84
N SER A 43 -11.04 1.38 -0.46
CA SER A 43 -10.55 2.43 -1.35
C SER A 43 -9.31 3.08 -0.76
N HIS A 44 -8.27 3.23 -1.59
CA HIS A 44 -7.00 3.84 -1.20
C HIS A 44 -6.73 5.06 -2.08
N PHE A 45 -6.30 6.14 -1.47
CA PHE A 45 -5.65 7.25 -2.15
C PHE A 45 -4.16 7.24 -1.78
N LEU A 46 -3.30 7.16 -2.79
CA LEU A 46 -1.87 6.88 -2.65
C LEU A 46 -1.04 8.02 -3.22
N GLY A 47 0.11 8.27 -2.64
CA GLY A 47 1.11 9.16 -3.21
C GLY A 47 2.51 8.72 -2.84
N GLY A 48 3.50 9.12 -3.65
CA GLY A 48 4.87 8.72 -3.39
C GLY A 48 5.88 9.24 -4.39
N TYR A 49 7.07 8.68 -4.30
CA TYR A 49 8.22 9.00 -5.13
C TYR A 49 8.89 7.74 -5.68
N GLU A 50 9.15 7.72 -6.98
CA GLU A 50 10.05 6.77 -7.63
C GLU A 50 11.47 7.36 -7.61
N PHE A 51 12.39 6.69 -6.92
CA PHE A 51 13.80 7.12 -6.86
C PHE A 51 14.57 6.73 -8.10
N ASN A 52 14.19 5.60 -8.69
CA ASN A 52 14.70 5.05 -9.94
C ASN A 52 13.73 3.96 -10.42
N ASP A 53 14.08 3.27 -11.50
CA ASP A 53 13.27 2.22 -12.12
C ASP A 53 12.99 1.03 -11.18
N LYS A 54 13.76 0.88 -10.09
CA LYS A 54 13.65 -0.25 -9.16
C LYS A 54 13.04 0.09 -7.82
N TRP A 55 13.18 1.31 -7.33
CA TRP A 55 12.80 1.66 -5.97
C TRP A 55 11.83 2.84 -5.93
N ALA A 56 10.79 2.67 -5.13
CA ALA A 56 9.87 3.73 -4.79
C ALA A 56 9.44 3.64 -3.33
N VAL A 57 9.01 4.75 -2.77
CA VAL A 57 8.38 4.86 -1.46
C VAL A 57 7.07 5.61 -1.60
N GLY A 58 6.10 5.22 -0.84
CA GLY A 58 4.81 5.90 -0.84
C GLY A 58 4.03 5.66 0.43
N GLY A 59 2.91 6.33 0.48
CA GLY A 59 1.93 6.17 1.54
C GLY A 59 0.57 6.64 1.07
N GLY A 60 -0.41 6.45 1.89
CA GLY A 60 -1.77 6.85 1.55
C GLY A 60 -2.73 6.68 2.69
N ILE A 61 -3.92 7.12 2.40
CA ILE A 61 -5.09 7.00 3.29
C ILE A 61 -6.18 6.26 2.53
N GLY A 62 -7.09 5.64 3.25
CA GLY A 62 -8.21 4.96 2.62
C GLY A 62 -9.36 4.71 3.56
N LEU A 63 -10.39 4.10 2.99
CA LEU A 63 -11.61 3.70 3.69
C LEU A 63 -11.85 2.21 3.43
N ASP A 64 -12.13 1.48 4.50
CA ASP A 64 -12.65 0.12 4.48
C ASP A 64 -14.16 0.20 4.72
N LEU A 65 -14.92 -0.27 3.74
CA LEU A 65 -16.39 -0.36 3.80
C LEU A 65 -16.77 -1.83 3.83
N THR A 66 -17.07 -2.33 5.01
CA THR A 66 -17.52 -3.72 5.19
C THR A 66 -19.01 -3.72 5.45
N ALA A 67 -19.78 -4.32 4.55
CA ALA A 67 -21.23 -4.51 4.73
C ALA A 67 -21.50 -5.82 5.47
N TYR A 68 -21.49 -5.76 6.79
CA TYR A 68 -21.98 -6.83 7.69
C TYR A 68 -22.92 -6.18 8.71
N ASP A 69 -24.18 -6.54 8.68
CA ASP A 69 -25.26 -6.13 9.63
C ASP A 69 -25.31 -4.61 9.99
N GLY A 70 -24.81 -3.78 9.14
CA GLY A 70 -24.62 -2.35 9.27
C GLY A 70 -23.27 -1.95 8.68
N ALA A 71 -23.23 -0.97 7.80
CA ALA A 71 -22.00 -0.49 7.18
C ALA A 71 -21.00 -0.04 8.27
N VAL A 72 -19.90 -0.72 8.42
CA VAL A 72 -18.77 -0.27 9.24
C VAL A 72 -17.78 0.41 8.31
N ALA A 73 -17.54 1.70 8.54
CA ALA A 73 -16.50 2.45 7.85
C ALA A 73 -15.32 2.62 8.81
N ALA A 74 -14.17 2.09 8.45
CA ALA A 74 -12.90 2.35 9.12
C ALA A 74 -11.97 3.12 8.18
N GLY A 75 -11.23 4.07 8.74
CA GLY A 75 -10.14 4.72 8.01
C GLY A 75 -8.86 3.90 8.17
N PHE A 76 -7.93 4.01 7.25
CA PHE A 76 -6.58 3.49 7.45
C PHE A 76 -5.52 4.42 6.89
N LEU A 77 -4.33 4.30 7.47
CA LEU A 77 -3.11 4.94 7.00
C LEU A 77 -2.15 3.84 6.54
N ALA A 78 -1.63 3.96 5.32
CA ALA A 78 -0.68 3.04 4.75
C ALA A 78 0.66 3.73 4.45
N VAL A 79 1.76 2.99 4.63
CA VAL A 79 3.10 3.34 4.10
C VAL A 79 3.68 2.11 3.45
N TYR A 80 4.41 2.30 2.35
CA TYR A 80 5.05 1.19 1.66
C TYR A 80 6.38 1.58 1.02
N VAL A 81 7.22 0.57 0.87
CA VAL A 81 8.41 0.59 0.02
C VAL A 81 8.19 -0.40 -1.10
N ARG A 82 8.43 0.01 -2.34
CA ARG A 82 8.30 -0.82 -3.52
C ARG A 82 9.67 -1.10 -4.12
N TYR A 83 9.90 -2.36 -4.44
CA TYR A 83 11.04 -2.83 -5.21
C TYR A 83 10.55 -3.52 -6.48
N THR A 84 11.11 -3.16 -7.65
CA THR A 84 10.80 -3.72 -8.97
C THR A 84 11.95 -4.62 -9.40
N PRO A 85 11.91 -5.94 -9.14
CA PRO A 85 12.98 -6.86 -9.51
C PRO A 85 13.12 -7.03 -11.02
N TRP A 86 12.02 -6.91 -11.75
CA TRP A 86 11.97 -7.08 -13.19
C TRP A 86 10.95 -6.16 -13.84
N HIS A 87 11.30 -5.59 -14.99
CA HIS A 87 10.41 -4.81 -15.83
C HIS A 87 10.87 -4.82 -17.29
N ASN A 88 9.91 -4.54 -18.16
CA ASN A 88 10.15 -4.09 -19.54
C ASN A 88 9.42 -2.75 -19.75
N ASP A 89 9.27 -2.31 -21.01
CA ASP A 89 8.65 -1.01 -21.32
C ASP A 89 7.17 -0.91 -20.90
N VAL A 90 6.49 -2.04 -20.75
CA VAL A 90 5.05 -2.12 -20.51
C VAL A 90 4.70 -2.76 -19.17
N LEU A 91 5.40 -3.82 -18.79
CA LEU A 91 5.07 -4.64 -17.63
C LEU A 91 6.16 -4.55 -16.55
N PHE A 92 5.74 -4.34 -15.31
CA PHE A 92 6.57 -4.28 -14.12
C PHE A 92 6.07 -5.30 -13.11
N THR A 93 6.99 -6.05 -12.51
CA THR A 93 6.72 -6.88 -11.36
C THR A 93 7.25 -6.18 -10.13
N ASP A 94 6.39 -5.90 -9.17
CA ASP A 94 6.76 -5.17 -7.97
C ASP A 94 6.60 -6.06 -6.74
N ILE A 95 7.49 -5.85 -5.77
CA ILE A 95 7.38 -6.36 -4.40
C ILE A 95 7.21 -5.14 -3.51
N LYS A 96 6.09 -5.08 -2.79
CA LYS A 96 5.80 -3.98 -1.86
C LYS A 96 5.92 -4.48 -0.44
N TRP A 97 6.75 -3.85 0.36
CA TRP A 97 6.65 -3.92 1.81
C TRP A 97 5.65 -2.88 2.26
N ARG A 98 4.59 -3.30 2.89
CA ARG A 98 3.48 -2.43 3.29
C ARG A 98 3.22 -2.54 4.78
N THR A 99 2.93 -1.40 5.41
CA THR A 99 2.37 -1.30 6.75
C THR A 99 1.10 -0.48 6.68
N GLU A 100 0.02 -1.02 7.22
CA GLU A 100 -1.27 -0.33 7.32
C GLU A 100 -1.71 -0.27 8.77
N THR A 101 -2.32 0.83 9.15
CA THR A 101 -2.90 1.04 10.48
C THR A 101 -4.38 1.36 10.31
N LEU A 102 -5.23 0.50 10.88
CA LEU A 102 -6.68 0.70 10.92
C LEU A 102 -7.04 1.68 12.02
N ILE A 103 -7.81 2.70 11.65
CA ILE A 103 -8.32 3.73 12.55
C ILE A 103 -9.84 3.56 12.62
N GLY A 104 -10.31 3.03 13.73
CA GLY A 104 -11.73 2.81 13.98
C GLY A 104 -12.46 4.04 14.50
N ASN A 105 -13.72 3.86 14.84
CA ASN A 105 -14.58 4.89 15.41
C ASN A 105 -13.97 5.47 16.71
N GLY A 106 -13.83 6.79 16.78
CA GLY A 106 -13.24 7.48 17.93
C GLY A 106 -11.74 7.71 17.83
N ALA A 107 -11.12 7.54 16.63
CA ALA A 107 -9.68 7.70 16.39
C ALA A 107 -8.81 6.74 17.21
N SER A 108 -9.35 5.57 17.58
CA SER A 108 -8.58 4.47 18.17
C SER A 108 -7.85 3.67 17.09
N ILE A 109 -6.67 3.14 17.42
CA ILE A 109 -5.98 2.19 16.56
C ILE A 109 -6.56 0.80 16.84
N ASP A 110 -7.38 0.29 15.90
CA ASP A 110 -8.07 -0.99 16.06
C ASP A 110 -7.27 -2.17 15.50
N GLY A 111 -6.26 -1.88 14.68
CA GLY A 111 -5.40 -2.91 14.12
C GLY A 111 -4.24 -2.35 13.32
N ALA A 112 -3.31 -3.23 12.98
CA ALA A 112 -2.19 -2.90 12.10
C ALA A 112 -1.77 -4.14 11.29
N ASP A 113 -1.47 -3.94 10.03
CA ASP A 113 -0.94 -4.97 9.13
C ASP A 113 0.50 -4.63 8.77
N ILE A 114 1.36 -5.63 8.79
CA ILE A 114 2.74 -5.52 8.31
C ILE A 114 3.03 -6.71 7.41
N GLY A 115 3.45 -6.46 6.19
CA GLY A 115 3.71 -7.55 5.27
C GLY A 115 4.35 -7.18 3.95
N LEU A 116 4.53 -8.21 3.14
CA LEU A 116 4.94 -8.14 1.76
C LEU A 116 3.75 -8.42 0.87
N CYS A 117 3.72 -7.78 -0.29
CA CYS A 117 2.72 -8.04 -1.31
C CYS A 117 3.38 -7.94 -2.69
N GLY A 118 3.05 -8.90 -3.55
CA GLY A 118 3.38 -8.83 -4.97
C GLY A 118 2.45 -7.87 -5.69
N SER A 119 2.92 -7.25 -6.76
CA SER A 119 2.10 -6.39 -7.60
C SER A 119 2.52 -6.52 -9.06
N LEU A 120 1.55 -6.54 -9.96
CA LEU A 120 1.76 -6.37 -11.39
C LEU A 120 1.31 -4.97 -11.77
N ARG A 121 2.18 -4.25 -12.49
CA ARG A 121 1.91 -2.89 -12.94
C ARG A 121 2.13 -2.82 -14.44
N PHE A 122 1.15 -2.25 -15.15
CA PHE A 122 1.15 -2.04 -16.57
C PHE A 122 1.26 -0.56 -16.87
N ARG A 123 2.26 -0.18 -17.67
CA ARG A 123 2.43 1.18 -18.17
C ARG A 123 1.54 1.38 -19.39
N VAL A 124 0.54 2.24 -19.24
CA VAL A 124 -0.37 2.62 -20.34
C VAL A 124 0.27 3.69 -21.22
N ASN A 125 0.94 4.66 -20.58
CA ASN A 125 1.70 5.73 -21.23
C ASN A 125 2.75 6.30 -20.26
N GLU A 126 3.43 7.39 -20.63
CA GLU A 126 4.47 8.03 -19.82
C GLU A 126 4.00 8.46 -18.43
N HIS A 127 2.71 8.73 -18.27
CA HIS A 127 2.12 9.26 -17.05
C HIS A 127 1.25 8.26 -16.29
N ILE A 128 0.69 7.25 -16.95
CA ILE A 128 -0.35 6.39 -16.38
C ILE A 128 0.13 4.95 -16.30
N ASP A 129 0.12 4.40 -15.08
CA ASP A 129 0.27 2.98 -14.81
C ASP A 129 -1.02 2.43 -14.18
N ILE A 130 -1.44 1.22 -14.60
CA ILE A 130 -2.49 0.44 -13.96
C ILE A 130 -1.80 -0.70 -13.19
N PHE A 131 -2.25 -0.98 -11.97
CA PHE A 131 -1.66 -2.05 -11.17
C PHE A 131 -2.69 -2.92 -10.46
N THR A 132 -2.28 -4.13 -10.12
CA THR A 132 -3.03 -5.04 -9.26
C THR A 132 -2.10 -5.65 -8.22
N ASP A 133 -2.57 -5.74 -6.98
CA ASP A 133 -1.82 -6.32 -5.86
C ASP A 133 -2.29 -7.75 -5.59
N PHE A 134 -1.35 -8.65 -5.26
CA PHE A 134 -1.59 -10.07 -5.00
C PHE A 134 -0.54 -10.63 -4.02
N LEU A 135 -0.73 -11.88 -3.56
CA LEU A 135 0.15 -12.61 -2.66
C LEU A 135 0.53 -11.83 -1.40
N PRO A 136 -0.43 -11.45 -0.54
CA PRO A 136 -0.09 -10.86 0.75
C PRO A 136 0.56 -11.91 1.65
N LEU A 137 1.71 -11.58 2.21
CA LEU A 137 2.44 -12.36 3.20
C LEU A 137 2.80 -11.46 4.36
N GLY A 138 2.26 -11.72 5.55
CA GLY A 138 2.54 -10.84 6.67
C GLY A 138 1.84 -11.24 7.96
N VAL A 139 1.66 -10.26 8.81
CA VAL A 139 1.01 -10.40 10.11
C VAL A 139 0.03 -9.25 10.30
N ARG A 140 -1.16 -9.58 10.74
CA ARG A 140 -2.22 -8.66 11.19
C ARG A 140 -2.27 -8.65 12.70
N TYR A 141 -2.25 -7.49 13.31
CA TYR A 141 -2.58 -7.28 14.71
C TYR A 141 -3.99 -6.71 14.81
N SER A 142 -4.88 -7.36 15.55
CA SER A 142 -6.26 -6.90 15.75
C SER A 142 -6.82 -7.45 17.06
N GLY A 143 -7.49 -6.60 17.83
CA GLY A 143 -8.15 -7.00 19.09
C GLY A 143 -7.22 -7.55 20.19
N GLY A 144 -5.92 -7.29 20.12
CA GLY A 144 -4.92 -7.80 21.07
C GLY A 144 -4.16 -9.03 20.58
N ASP A 145 -4.56 -9.64 19.48
CA ASP A 145 -4.00 -10.88 18.93
C ASP A 145 -3.30 -10.66 17.59
N PHE A 146 -2.40 -11.60 17.25
CA PHE A 146 -1.67 -11.62 15.98
C PHE A 146 -2.20 -12.75 15.09
N TYR A 147 -2.50 -12.41 13.83
CA TYR A 147 -3.00 -13.33 12.82
C TYR A 147 -2.05 -13.36 11.61
N PRO A 148 -1.74 -14.53 11.04
CA PRO A 148 -0.99 -14.59 9.80
C PRO A 148 -1.83 -14.04 8.64
N LEU A 149 -1.23 -13.21 7.80
CA LEU A 149 -1.76 -12.79 6.52
C LEU A 149 -1.10 -13.63 5.42
N ILE A 150 -1.83 -14.57 4.87
CA ILE A 150 -1.35 -15.43 3.79
C ILE A 150 -2.50 -15.60 2.79
N GLY A 151 -2.30 -15.15 1.57
CA GLY A 151 -3.33 -15.26 0.53
C GLY A 151 -2.75 -15.26 -0.88
N ILE A 152 -3.58 -15.56 -1.84
CA ILE A 152 -3.26 -15.43 -3.27
C ILE A 152 -3.65 -14.04 -3.75
N LEU A 153 -4.79 -13.53 -3.28
CA LEU A 153 -5.28 -12.19 -3.53
C LEU A 153 -5.34 -11.43 -2.20
N CYS A 154 -4.96 -10.17 -2.20
CA CYS A 154 -5.02 -9.30 -1.03
C CYS A 154 -6.48 -9.05 -0.61
N ASP A 155 -7.06 -9.95 0.18
CA ASP A 155 -8.45 -9.89 0.66
C ASP A 155 -9.49 -9.64 -0.45
N GLY A 156 -9.14 -9.84 -1.72
CA GLY A 156 -9.99 -9.59 -2.87
C GLY A 156 -9.25 -9.24 -4.14
N CYS A 157 -9.99 -8.77 -5.13
CA CYS A 157 -9.45 -8.29 -6.40
C CYS A 157 -9.12 -6.80 -6.25
N SER A 158 -7.84 -6.45 -6.29
CA SER A 158 -7.36 -5.08 -6.23
C SER A 158 -7.07 -4.54 -7.62
N LEU A 159 -7.56 -3.35 -7.92
CA LEU A 159 -7.23 -2.62 -9.14
C LEU A 159 -6.88 -1.17 -8.78
N GLY A 160 -5.73 -0.71 -9.24
CA GLY A 160 -5.28 0.64 -8.97
C GLY A 160 -4.71 1.34 -10.19
N LEU A 161 -4.55 2.66 -10.03
CA LEU A 161 -3.99 3.55 -11.04
C LEU A 161 -2.98 4.47 -10.37
N HIS A 162 -1.84 4.68 -11.03
CA HIS A 162 -0.86 5.71 -10.70
C HIS A 162 -0.76 6.72 -11.83
N TYR A 163 -0.73 8.00 -11.47
CA TYR A 163 -0.36 9.09 -12.36
C TYR A 163 1.02 9.62 -11.95
N ARG A 164 1.97 9.63 -12.89
CA ARG A 164 3.34 10.15 -12.73
C ARG A 164 3.43 11.54 -13.35
N PHE A 165 4.09 12.44 -12.64
CA PHE A 165 4.29 13.84 -13.07
C PHE A 165 5.55 14.01 -13.91
#